data_1829cd45baa8337992d706c41ec5e6eb
#
_entry.id   1829cd45baa8337992d706c41ec5e6eb
#
_cell.length_a   1.000
_cell.length_b   1.000
_cell.length_c   1.000
_cell.angle_alpha   90.00
_cell.angle_beta   90.00
_cell.angle_gamma   90.00
#
_symmetry.space_group_name_H-M   'P 1'
#
loop_
_entity.id
_entity.type
_entity.pdbx_description
1 polymer ?
#
loop_
_entity_poly.entity_id
_entity_poly.type
_entity_poly.pdbx_seq_one_letter_code
_entity_poly.pdbx_strand_id
1 'polypeptide(L)'
;MARIEPLLHRDCVLGVGTGSTANFFIDALAGFRDRFYAAVSSSAASTARLEGCGIRVLDLNDVDTIAVYVDGADEVDPGRALTKGGGGALTREKIVASAAARFLCIVDDSKMVDVLGTFPLPVEVIPMARRTVERTLAALGGQPRHRSGFVTDNGNDIVDVHGLAIPDPSSLEAEINAIPGVVENGLFARETRPEAVLVGTPNGVELRE
;
A
#
# COMPACT_ATOMS: atom_id res chain seq x y z
N MET A 1 3.51 -12.78 -11.84
CA MET A 1 3.24 -12.51 -13.28
C MET A 1 2.07 -13.28 -13.85
N ALA A 2 1.89 -14.59 -13.67
CA ALA A 2 0.85 -15.39 -14.32
C ALA A 2 -0.60 -14.84 -14.21
N ARG A 3 -0.94 -14.14 -13.10
CA ARG A 3 -2.26 -13.51 -12.91
C ARG A 3 -2.41 -12.14 -13.56
N ILE A 4 -1.28 -11.48 -13.84
CA ILE A 4 -1.28 -10.12 -14.41
C ILE A 4 -1.07 -10.17 -15.92
N GLU A 5 -0.31 -11.13 -16.41
CA GLU A 5 -0.03 -11.29 -17.82
C GLU A 5 -1.26 -11.28 -18.74
N PRO A 6 -2.41 -11.92 -18.39
CA PRO A 6 -3.63 -11.86 -19.19
C PRO A 6 -4.27 -10.47 -19.26
N LEU A 7 -3.91 -9.56 -18.33
CA LEU A 7 -4.42 -8.18 -18.26
C LEU A 7 -3.56 -7.20 -19.07
N LEU A 8 -2.37 -7.64 -19.50
CA LEU A 8 -1.43 -6.77 -20.23
C LEU A 8 -1.87 -6.59 -21.67
N HIS A 9 -2.02 -5.36 -22.11
CA HIS A 9 -2.21 -4.96 -23.50
C HIS A 9 -1.56 -3.58 -23.72
N ARG A 10 -1.29 -3.23 -24.98
CA ARG A 10 -0.43 -2.09 -25.36
C ARG A 10 -0.92 -0.72 -24.85
N ASP A 11 -2.19 -0.59 -24.55
CA ASP A 11 -2.78 0.65 -24.02
C ASP A 11 -2.98 0.61 -22.48
N CYS A 12 -2.56 -0.49 -21.83
CA CYS A 12 -2.76 -0.70 -20.41
C CYS A 12 -1.76 0.13 -19.59
N VAL A 13 -2.25 0.83 -18.58
CA VAL A 13 -1.43 1.44 -17.53
C VAL A 13 -1.55 0.60 -16.26
N LEU A 14 -0.42 0.31 -15.64
CA LEU A 14 -0.32 -0.48 -14.40
C LEU A 14 -0.02 0.43 -13.22
N GLY A 15 -0.62 0.15 -12.07
CA GLY A 15 -0.22 0.72 -10.79
C GLY A 15 0.82 -0.19 -10.12
N VAL A 16 1.89 0.39 -9.60
CA VAL A 16 2.97 -0.34 -8.95
C VAL A 16 3.27 0.27 -7.59
N GLY A 17 3.25 -0.58 -6.59
CA GLY A 17 3.46 -0.22 -5.19
C GLY A 17 4.91 -0.04 -4.79
N THR A 18 5.16 -0.11 -3.47
CA THR A 18 6.46 0.19 -2.85
C THR A 18 6.89 -0.94 -1.90
N GLY A 19 8.19 -1.17 -1.80
CA GLY A 19 8.79 -2.11 -0.87
C GLY A 19 9.46 -3.32 -1.54
N SER A 20 10.04 -4.20 -0.72
CA SER A 20 10.84 -5.32 -1.21
C SER A 20 10.08 -6.27 -2.12
N THR A 21 8.84 -6.60 -1.77
CA THR A 21 7.98 -7.48 -2.57
C THR A 21 7.59 -6.82 -3.89
N ALA A 22 7.23 -5.52 -3.87
CA ALA A 22 6.95 -4.75 -5.07
C ALA A 22 8.18 -4.65 -5.99
N ASN A 23 9.39 -4.60 -5.43
CA ASN A 23 10.63 -4.60 -6.22
C ASN A 23 10.81 -5.89 -7.04
N PHE A 24 10.50 -7.06 -6.48
CA PHE A 24 10.51 -8.32 -7.24
C PHE A 24 9.47 -8.32 -8.37
N PHE A 25 8.33 -7.70 -8.14
CA PHE A 25 7.32 -7.52 -9.19
C PHE A 25 7.83 -6.62 -10.31
N ILE A 26 8.47 -5.48 -9.99
CA ILE A 26 9.07 -4.55 -10.97
C ILE A 26 10.12 -5.28 -11.82
N ASP A 27 11.00 -6.06 -11.20
CA ASP A 27 12.04 -6.80 -11.91
C ASP A 27 11.42 -7.83 -12.86
N ALA A 28 10.38 -8.55 -12.43
CA ALA A 28 9.67 -9.48 -13.28
C ALA A 28 8.90 -8.77 -14.40
N LEU A 29 8.38 -7.57 -14.14
CA LEU A 29 7.62 -6.76 -15.11
C LEU A 29 8.52 -6.27 -16.27
N ALA A 30 9.82 -6.09 -16.03
CA ALA A 30 10.79 -5.68 -17.03
C ALA A 30 10.80 -6.59 -18.29
N GLY A 31 10.56 -7.90 -18.11
CA GLY A 31 10.43 -8.85 -19.21
C GLY A 31 9.17 -8.70 -20.07
N PHE A 32 8.23 -7.88 -19.63
CA PHE A 32 6.92 -7.66 -20.28
C PHE A 32 6.72 -6.20 -20.72
N ARG A 33 7.74 -5.35 -20.66
CA ARG A 33 7.66 -3.91 -20.91
C ARG A 33 7.01 -3.52 -22.25
N ASP A 34 7.14 -4.36 -23.26
CA ASP A 34 6.58 -4.13 -24.60
C ASP A 34 5.09 -4.53 -24.71
N ARG A 35 4.50 -5.03 -23.61
CA ARG A 35 3.12 -5.54 -23.56
C ARG A 35 2.13 -4.61 -22.89
N PHE A 36 2.60 -3.51 -22.29
CA PHE A 36 1.77 -2.48 -21.68
C PHE A 36 2.32 -1.09 -22.01
N TYR A 37 1.52 -0.05 -21.78
CA TYR A 37 1.88 1.31 -22.19
C TYR A 37 2.85 1.98 -21.23
N ALA A 38 2.50 1.97 -19.93
CA ALA A 38 3.23 2.68 -18.90
C ALA A 38 2.85 2.16 -17.49
N ALA A 39 3.52 2.67 -16.48
CA ALA A 39 3.17 2.45 -15.10
C ALA A 39 2.92 3.80 -14.37
N VAL A 40 2.12 3.76 -13.30
CA VAL A 40 2.04 4.77 -12.24
C VAL A 40 2.62 4.16 -10.98
N SER A 41 3.49 4.85 -10.28
CA SER A 41 4.11 4.35 -9.06
C SER A 41 3.66 5.10 -7.81
N SER A 42 3.71 4.43 -6.67
CA SER A 42 3.34 4.99 -5.37
C SER A 42 4.49 5.67 -4.60
N SER A 43 5.71 5.67 -5.14
CA SER A 43 6.87 6.32 -4.49
C SER A 43 7.95 6.71 -5.48
N ALA A 44 8.79 7.69 -5.09
CA ALA A 44 9.97 8.08 -5.86
C ALA A 44 10.96 6.91 -6.05
N ALA A 45 11.10 6.04 -5.05
CA ALA A 45 11.96 4.86 -5.14
C ALA A 45 11.47 3.84 -6.19
N SER A 46 10.16 3.58 -6.24
CA SER A 46 9.56 2.69 -7.25
C SER A 46 9.62 3.30 -8.64
N THR A 47 9.43 4.63 -8.77
CA THR A 47 9.63 5.35 -10.04
C THR A 47 11.03 5.11 -10.58
N ALA A 48 12.06 5.40 -9.79
CA ALA A 48 13.45 5.24 -10.22
C ALA A 48 13.78 3.80 -10.63
N ARG A 49 13.20 2.79 -9.93
CA ARG A 49 13.40 1.37 -10.27
C ARG A 49 12.71 0.99 -11.58
N LEU A 50 11.48 1.42 -11.81
CA LEU A 50 10.74 1.20 -13.06
C LEU A 50 11.48 1.80 -14.26
N GLU A 51 11.91 3.06 -14.14
CA GLU A 51 12.69 3.74 -15.18
C GLU A 51 14.02 3.03 -15.45
N GLY A 52 14.71 2.56 -14.38
CA GLY A 52 15.91 1.74 -14.50
C GLY A 52 15.69 0.42 -15.23
N CYS A 53 14.47 -0.13 -15.23
CA CYS A 53 14.06 -1.29 -16.00
C CYS A 53 13.58 -0.94 -17.43
N GLY A 54 13.66 0.33 -17.84
CA GLY A 54 13.19 0.81 -19.13
C GLY A 54 11.66 0.87 -19.25
N ILE A 55 10.95 0.92 -18.12
CA ILE A 55 9.49 1.06 -18.07
C ILE A 55 9.16 2.55 -17.96
N ARG A 56 8.29 3.05 -18.85
CA ARG A 56 7.80 4.42 -18.80
C ARG A 56 6.92 4.63 -17.55
N VAL A 57 7.18 5.68 -16.79
CA VAL A 57 6.34 6.09 -15.65
C VAL A 57 5.59 7.37 -16.00
N LEU A 58 4.30 7.43 -15.66
CA LEU A 58 3.42 8.56 -15.85
C LEU A 58 3.01 9.15 -14.51
N ASP A 59 2.70 10.44 -14.51
CA ASP A 59 1.95 11.07 -13.42
C ASP A 59 0.51 10.54 -13.42
N LEU A 60 -0.05 10.31 -12.23
CA LEU A 60 -1.42 9.82 -12.10
C LEU A 60 -2.45 10.79 -12.72
N ASN A 61 -2.17 12.09 -12.70
CA ASN A 61 -3.03 13.11 -13.28
C ASN A 61 -3.10 13.06 -14.82
N ASP A 62 -2.15 12.38 -15.47
CA ASP A 62 -2.10 12.18 -16.92
C ASP A 62 -2.69 10.84 -17.37
N VAL A 63 -3.35 10.10 -16.45
CA VAL A 63 -3.87 8.75 -16.69
C VAL A 63 -5.36 8.69 -16.41
N ASP A 64 -6.14 8.25 -17.39
CA ASP A 64 -7.59 8.09 -17.23
C ASP A 64 -7.96 6.87 -16.37
N THR A 65 -7.23 5.76 -16.53
CA THR A 65 -7.51 4.49 -15.83
C THR A 65 -6.23 3.69 -15.57
N ILE A 66 -6.16 3.10 -14.38
CA ILE A 66 -5.16 2.07 -14.05
C ILE A 66 -5.87 0.72 -14.09
N ALA A 67 -5.41 -0.18 -14.96
CA ALA A 67 -6.05 -1.48 -15.16
C ALA A 67 -5.94 -2.38 -13.93
N VAL A 68 -4.75 -2.42 -13.31
CA VAL A 68 -4.47 -3.15 -12.07
C VAL A 68 -3.36 -2.48 -11.30
N TYR A 69 -3.56 -2.35 -10.00
CA TYR A 69 -2.52 -1.99 -9.03
C TYR A 69 -1.97 -3.25 -8.37
N VAL A 70 -0.65 -3.33 -8.23
CA VAL A 70 0.04 -4.46 -7.59
C VAL A 70 0.95 -3.94 -6.51
N ASP A 71 0.77 -4.41 -5.28
CA ASP A 71 1.58 -3.97 -4.13
C ASP A 71 1.68 -5.04 -3.05
N GLY A 72 2.64 -4.87 -2.13
CA GLY A 72 2.78 -5.68 -0.93
C GLY A 72 1.92 -5.19 0.25
N ALA A 73 2.06 -5.89 1.37
CA ALA A 73 1.48 -5.47 2.65
C ALA A 73 2.41 -5.85 3.81
N ASP A 74 2.24 -5.17 4.95
CA ASP A 74 2.93 -5.49 6.20
C ASP A 74 2.18 -6.59 6.96
N GLU A 75 0.83 -6.58 6.89
CA GLU A 75 -0.08 -7.63 7.39
C GLU A 75 -1.29 -7.78 6.48
N VAL A 76 -1.88 -8.98 6.48
CA VAL A 76 -3.11 -9.34 5.77
C VAL A 76 -3.99 -10.19 6.68
N ASP A 77 -5.24 -9.78 6.91
CA ASP A 77 -6.21 -10.57 7.66
C ASP A 77 -7.01 -11.54 6.78
N PRO A 78 -7.81 -12.46 7.37
CA PRO A 78 -8.65 -13.38 6.59
C PRO A 78 -9.70 -12.69 5.71
N GLY A 79 -10.11 -11.46 6.05
CA GLY A 79 -11.02 -10.63 5.26
C GLY A 79 -10.34 -9.86 4.12
N ARG A 80 -9.01 -10.04 3.97
CA ARG A 80 -8.14 -9.31 3.04
C ARG A 80 -7.99 -7.81 3.35
N ALA A 81 -8.32 -7.38 4.56
CA ALA A 81 -7.88 -6.08 4.99
C ALA A 81 -6.37 -6.09 5.23
N LEU A 82 -5.71 -4.97 4.95
CA LEU A 82 -4.26 -4.86 5.02
C LEU A 82 -3.83 -3.80 6.02
N THR A 83 -2.67 -4.03 6.66
CA THR A 83 -1.81 -2.98 7.20
C THR A 83 -0.69 -2.73 6.21
N LYS A 84 -0.47 -1.47 5.82
CA LYS A 84 0.58 -1.02 4.90
C LYS A 84 1.27 0.24 5.44
N GLY A 85 2.39 0.60 4.83
CA GLY A 85 3.09 1.83 5.14
C GLY A 85 4.33 1.67 6.02
N GLY A 86 4.83 0.46 6.22
CA GLY A 86 6.14 0.23 6.84
C GLY A 86 7.26 1.00 6.16
N GLY A 87 7.21 1.13 4.83
CA GLY A 87 8.11 1.96 4.01
C GLY A 87 7.74 3.45 3.96
N GLY A 88 6.62 3.88 4.54
CA GLY A 88 6.19 5.28 4.61
C GLY A 88 5.48 5.82 3.36
N ALA A 89 5.11 4.98 2.41
CA ALA A 89 4.45 5.40 1.16
C ALA A 89 2.92 5.26 1.18
N LEU A 90 2.32 4.94 2.33
CA LEU A 90 0.91 4.53 2.50
C LEU A 90 -0.10 5.45 1.80
N THR A 91 0.08 6.75 1.87
CA THR A 91 -0.84 7.73 1.27
C THR A 91 -0.84 7.62 -0.25
N ARG A 92 0.32 7.62 -0.88
CA ARG A 92 0.43 7.46 -2.34
C ARG A 92 0.02 6.06 -2.78
N GLU A 93 0.32 5.03 -2.00
CA GLU A 93 -0.16 3.66 -2.23
C GLU A 93 -1.69 3.61 -2.27
N LYS A 94 -2.36 4.25 -1.30
CA LYS A 94 -3.82 4.30 -1.23
C LYS A 94 -4.43 5.12 -2.37
N ILE A 95 -3.80 6.22 -2.76
CA ILE A 95 -4.22 7.02 -3.92
C ILE A 95 -4.18 6.17 -5.19
N VAL A 96 -3.08 5.48 -5.46
CA VAL A 96 -2.96 4.64 -6.67
C VAL A 96 -3.93 3.45 -6.62
N ALA A 97 -4.11 2.83 -5.43
CA ALA A 97 -5.09 1.76 -5.24
C ALA A 97 -6.52 2.22 -5.54
N SER A 98 -6.90 3.43 -5.07
CA SER A 98 -8.25 3.98 -5.29
C SER A 98 -8.53 4.36 -6.75
N ALA A 99 -7.49 4.66 -7.53
CA ALA A 99 -7.58 4.99 -8.95
C ALA A 99 -7.55 3.75 -9.86
N ALA A 100 -7.23 2.58 -9.32
CA ALA A 100 -7.11 1.35 -10.08
C ALA A 100 -8.45 0.61 -10.18
N ALA A 101 -8.72 0.02 -11.36
CA ALA A 101 -9.90 -0.82 -11.56
C ALA A 101 -9.84 -2.10 -10.72
N ARG A 102 -8.64 -2.60 -10.43
CA ARG A 102 -8.37 -3.79 -9.63
C ARG A 102 -7.15 -3.58 -8.75
N PHE A 103 -7.18 -4.13 -7.54
CA PHE A 103 -6.00 -4.20 -6.67
C PHE A 103 -5.67 -5.66 -6.35
N LEU A 104 -4.44 -6.09 -6.67
CA LEU A 104 -3.88 -7.39 -6.32
C LEU A 104 -2.75 -7.19 -5.30
N CYS A 105 -2.93 -7.75 -4.10
CA CYS A 105 -1.90 -7.75 -3.09
C CYS A 105 -0.99 -8.97 -3.26
N ILE A 106 0.32 -8.78 -3.10
CA ILE A 106 1.34 -9.84 -3.19
C ILE A 106 2.16 -9.87 -1.90
N VAL A 107 2.15 -11.00 -1.20
CA VAL A 107 2.86 -11.18 0.08
C VAL A 107 3.47 -12.56 0.18
N ASP A 108 4.37 -12.77 1.12
CA ASP A 108 4.74 -14.09 1.63
C ASP A 108 3.82 -14.50 2.79
N ASP A 109 3.84 -15.78 3.15
CA ASP A 109 2.97 -16.36 4.18
C ASP A 109 3.19 -15.78 5.59
N SER A 110 4.36 -15.19 5.88
CA SER A 110 4.65 -14.54 7.16
C SER A 110 3.81 -13.27 7.40
N LYS A 111 3.18 -12.72 6.34
CA LYS A 111 2.32 -11.54 6.42
C LYS A 111 0.87 -11.85 6.76
N MET A 112 0.48 -13.12 6.73
CA MET A 112 -0.87 -13.55 7.07
C MET A 112 -1.04 -13.56 8.59
N VAL A 113 -2.06 -12.85 9.08
CA VAL A 113 -2.39 -12.75 10.51
C VAL A 113 -3.87 -13.03 10.74
N ASP A 114 -4.26 -13.46 11.93
CA ASP A 114 -5.68 -13.66 12.27
C ASP A 114 -6.39 -12.32 12.52
N VAL A 115 -5.65 -11.34 13.11
CA VAL A 115 -6.14 -9.99 13.44
C VAL A 115 -5.00 -9.01 13.19
N LEU A 116 -5.29 -7.89 12.49
CA LEU A 116 -4.32 -6.83 12.24
C LEU A 116 -3.87 -6.15 13.54
N GLY A 117 -2.64 -5.59 13.54
CA GLY A 117 -2.12 -4.75 14.61
C GLY A 117 -0.90 -5.30 15.35
N THR A 118 -0.38 -6.46 14.96
CA THR A 118 0.95 -6.93 15.39
C THR A 118 2.02 -6.00 14.81
N PHE A 119 1.90 -5.68 13.51
CA PHE A 119 2.69 -4.61 12.90
C PHE A 119 2.12 -3.25 13.33
N PRO A 120 2.97 -2.27 13.71
CA PRO A 120 2.50 -0.94 14.09
C PRO A 120 1.75 -0.28 12.92
N LEU A 121 0.56 0.28 13.20
CA LEU A 121 -0.22 0.98 12.18
C LEU A 121 0.40 2.35 11.87
N PRO A 122 0.89 2.60 10.64
CA PRO A 122 1.40 3.91 10.26
C PRO A 122 0.25 4.88 9.98
N VAL A 123 0.39 6.11 10.47
CA VAL A 123 -0.55 7.22 10.20
C VAL A 123 0.28 8.42 9.71
N GLU A 124 0.04 8.86 8.49
CA GLU A 124 0.63 10.08 7.94
C GLU A 124 -0.13 11.29 8.46
N VAL A 125 0.61 12.27 9.00
CA VAL A 125 0.04 13.42 9.67
C VAL A 125 0.72 14.72 9.24
N ILE A 126 -0.05 15.80 9.13
CA ILE A 126 0.50 17.15 8.99
C ILE A 126 1.42 17.43 10.20
N PRO A 127 2.68 17.87 10.00
CA PRO A 127 3.65 18.04 11.11
C PRO A 127 3.12 18.89 12.28
N MET A 128 2.36 19.96 11.99
CA MET A 128 1.75 20.81 13.00
C MET A 128 0.73 20.07 13.89
N ALA A 129 0.05 19.05 13.35
CA ALA A 129 -1.00 18.31 14.03
C ALA A 129 -0.48 17.12 14.85
N ARG A 130 0.77 16.70 14.64
CA ARG A 130 1.33 15.45 15.16
C ARG A 130 1.00 15.17 16.61
N ARG A 131 1.28 16.09 17.52
CA ARG A 131 1.03 15.92 18.97
C ARG A 131 -0.45 15.79 19.32
N THR A 132 -1.33 16.45 18.57
CA THR A 132 -2.77 16.35 18.77
C THR A 132 -3.29 15.00 18.28
N VAL A 133 -2.84 14.57 17.11
CA VAL A 133 -3.16 13.25 16.54
C VAL A 133 -2.63 12.12 17.44
N GLU A 134 -1.39 12.20 17.94
CA GLU A 134 -0.84 11.24 18.91
C GLU A 134 -1.76 11.06 20.14
N ARG A 135 -2.29 12.15 20.72
CA ARG A 135 -3.20 12.06 21.88
C ARG A 135 -4.51 11.36 21.53
N THR A 136 -5.07 11.65 20.35
CA THR A 136 -6.31 11.00 19.90
C THR A 136 -6.09 9.51 19.62
N LEU A 137 -5.00 9.16 18.94
CA LEU A 137 -4.64 7.75 18.69
C LEU A 137 -4.37 6.97 19.99
N ALA A 138 -3.80 7.63 21.00
CA ALA A 138 -3.66 7.01 22.33
C ALA A 138 -5.01 6.77 23.02
N ALA A 139 -5.98 7.67 22.85
CA ALA A 139 -7.32 7.49 23.38
C ALA A 139 -8.10 6.34 22.69
N LEU A 140 -7.74 5.99 21.47
CA LEU A 140 -8.24 4.80 20.76
C LEU A 140 -7.60 3.48 21.25
N GLY A 141 -6.72 3.54 22.27
CA GLY A 141 -6.07 2.38 22.87
C GLY A 141 -4.69 2.04 22.31
N GLY A 142 -4.19 2.80 21.35
CA GLY A 142 -2.88 2.61 20.78
C GLY A 142 -1.73 3.25 21.56
N GLN A 143 -0.51 2.92 21.18
CA GLN A 143 0.73 3.53 21.69
C GLN A 143 1.44 4.25 20.53
N PRO A 144 1.05 5.51 20.22
CA PRO A 144 1.58 6.25 19.10
C PRO A 144 3.05 6.64 19.34
N ARG A 145 3.88 6.49 18.30
CA ARG A 145 5.29 6.87 18.31
C ARG A 145 5.64 7.60 17.02
N HIS A 146 6.19 8.80 17.16
CA HIS A 146 6.73 9.53 15.99
C HIS A 146 7.85 8.74 15.33
N ARG A 147 7.78 8.57 14.01
CA ARG A 147 8.86 7.98 13.18
C ARG A 147 9.95 9.02 12.96
N SER A 148 10.79 9.22 13.97
CA SER A 148 11.83 10.25 13.97
C SER A 148 12.84 10.06 12.83
N GLY A 149 13.25 11.16 12.19
CA GLY A 149 14.23 11.15 11.09
C GLY A 149 13.67 10.67 9.74
N PHE A 150 12.36 10.52 9.65
CA PHE A 150 11.65 10.16 8.41
C PHE A 150 10.66 11.27 8.01
N VAL A 151 10.64 11.59 6.73
CA VAL A 151 9.66 12.49 6.10
C VAL A 151 9.08 11.76 4.89
N THR A 152 7.77 11.80 4.72
CA THR A 152 7.11 11.17 3.56
C THR A 152 7.45 11.89 2.25
N ASP A 153 7.22 11.25 1.11
CA ASP A 153 7.31 11.89 -0.22
C ASP A 153 6.35 13.09 -0.37
N ASN A 154 5.40 13.26 0.56
CA ASN A 154 4.44 14.37 0.61
C ASN A 154 4.88 15.49 1.57
N GLY A 155 6.02 15.34 2.25
CA GLY A 155 6.56 16.32 3.19
C GLY A 155 5.94 16.25 4.60
N ASN A 156 5.31 15.14 4.97
CA ASN A 156 4.61 14.95 6.23
C ASN A 156 5.37 14.02 7.21
N ASP A 157 4.95 14.04 8.49
CA ASP A 157 5.41 13.11 9.52
C ASP A 157 4.62 11.79 9.46
N ILE A 158 5.21 10.71 10.01
CA ILE A 158 4.50 9.46 10.32
C ILE A 158 4.47 9.24 11.83
N VAL A 159 3.31 8.82 12.31
CA VAL A 159 3.10 8.28 13.66
C VAL A 159 2.81 6.79 13.53
N ASP A 160 3.68 5.95 14.07
CA ASP A 160 3.49 4.50 14.15
C ASP A 160 2.71 4.16 15.43
N VAL A 161 1.53 3.55 15.28
CA VAL A 161 0.65 3.21 16.41
C VAL A 161 0.83 1.74 16.78
N HIS A 162 1.50 1.50 17.90
CA HIS A 162 1.75 0.16 18.43
C HIS A 162 0.61 -0.31 19.33
N GLY A 163 0.54 -1.62 19.57
CA GLY A 163 -0.30 -2.24 20.59
C GLY A 163 -1.80 -2.23 20.30
N LEU A 164 -2.19 -1.96 19.07
CA LEU A 164 -3.58 -2.13 18.62
C LEU A 164 -3.87 -3.61 18.35
N ALA A 165 -5.10 -4.05 18.70
CA ALA A 165 -5.73 -5.22 18.10
C ALA A 165 -6.90 -4.69 17.26
N ILE A 166 -6.92 -5.00 15.95
CA ILE A 166 -7.83 -4.34 14.99
C ILE A 166 -8.81 -5.38 14.43
N PRO A 167 -9.85 -5.76 15.19
CA PRO A 167 -10.84 -6.74 14.72
C PRO A 167 -11.82 -6.17 13.69
N ASP A 168 -12.00 -4.83 13.66
CA ASP A 168 -12.79 -4.13 12.65
C ASP A 168 -11.95 -3.05 11.97
N PRO A 169 -11.12 -3.44 10.99
CA PRO A 169 -10.23 -2.51 10.33
C PRO A 169 -10.98 -1.44 9.50
N SER A 170 -12.17 -1.75 9.00
CA SER A 170 -12.96 -0.80 8.20
C SER A 170 -13.46 0.38 9.04
N SER A 171 -13.98 0.10 10.23
CA SER A 171 -14.44 1.15 11.15
C SER A 171 -13.27 2.00 11.67
N LEU A 172 -12.15 1.36 12.03
CA LEU A 172 -10.97 2.08 12.53
C LEU A 172 -10.31 2.94 11.44
N GLU A 173 -10.27 2.47 10.19
CA GLU A 173 -9.78 3.26 9.04
C GLU A 173 -10.56 4.57 8.91
N ALA A 174 -11.90 4.49 8.95
CA ALA A 174 -12.76 5.67 8.85
C ALA A 174 -12.62 6.62 10.06
N GLU A 175 -12.51 6.06 11.27
CA GLU A 175 -12.38 6.85 12.50
C GLU A 175 -11.05 7.62 12.52
N ILE A 176 -9.94 6.99 12.15
CA ILE A 176 -8.63 7.65 12.09
C ILE A 176 -8.62 8.74 11.01
N ASN A 177 -9.20 8.49 9.83
CA ASN A 177 -9.25 9.48 8.75
C ASN A 177 -10.14 10.69 9.08
N ALA A 178 -11.04 10.59 10.05
CA ALA A 178 -11.83 11.70 10.52
C ALA A 178 -11.08 12.63 11.51
N ILE A 179 -9.88 12.27 11.96
CA ILE A 179 -9.10 13.08 12.92
C ILE A 179 -8.46 14.28 12.19
N PRO A 180 -8.71 15.52 12.59
CA PRO A 180 -8.09 16.70 11.99
C PRO A 180 -6.56 16.63 12.04
N GLY A 181 -5.93 16.75 10.88
CA GLY A 181 -4.47 16.69 10.72
C GLY A 181 -3.93 15.30 10.33
N VAL A 182 -4.76 14.27 10.32
CA VAL A 182 -4.43 13.02 9.62
C VAL A 182 -4.54 13.27 8.12
N VAL A 183 -3.54 12.82 7.38
CA VAL A 183 -3.51 12.82 5.91
C VAL A 183 -4.06 11.49 5.42
N GLU A 184 -3.55 10.38 5.96
CA GLU A 184 -4.03 9.03 5.65
C GLU A 184 -3.50 8.05 6.71
N ASN A 185 -4.13 6.88 6.82
CA ASN A 185 -3.67 5.79 7.66
C ASN A 185 -3.38 4.52 6.86
N GLY A 186 -2.61 3.61 7.44
CA GLY A 186 -2.12 2.39 6.80
C GLY A 186 -3.12 1.24 6.70
N LEU A 187 -4.39 1.41 7.09
CA LEU A 187 -5.42 0.39 6.89
C LEU A 187 -5.98 0.48 5.46
N PHE A 188 -6.05 -0.65 4.78
CA PHE A 188 -6.66 -0.82 3.45
C PHE A 188 -7.79 -1.84 3.59
N ALA A 189 -8.92 -1.41 4.10
CA ALA A 189 -10.02 -2.27 4.52
C ALA A 189 -11.37 -1.92 3.88
N ARG A 190 -11.48 -0.72 3.31
CA ARG A 190 -12.70 -0.22 2.67
C ARG A 190 -12.58 -0.34 1.15
N GLU A 191 -12.74 0.78 0.42
CA GLU A 191 -12.72 0.82 -1.05
C GLU A 191 -11.38 0.39 -1.64
N THR A 192 -10.29 0.52 -0.88
CA THR A 192 -8.93 0.14 -1.29
C THR A 192 -8.51 -1.26 -0.81
N ARG A 193 -9.45 -2.06 -0.29
CA ARG A 193 -9.19 -3.47 0.02
C ARG A 193 -8.89 -4.24 -1.27
N PRO A 194 -7.85 -5.11 -1.30
CA PRO A 194 -7.52 -5.85 -2.52
C PRO A 194 -8.64 -6.81 -2.93
N GLU A 195 -8.84 -6.95 -4.23
CA GLU A 195 -9.72 -7.95 -4.82
C GLU A 195 -9.23 -9.36 -4.50
N ALA A 196 -7.91 -9.55 -4.55
CA ALA A 196 -7.28 -10.83 -4.23
C ALA A 196 -5.89 -10.62 -3.62
N VAL A 197 -5.46 -11.61 -2.85
CA VAL A 197 -4.12 -11.71 -2.27
C VAL A 197 -3.42 -12.94 -2.83
N LEU A 198 -2.23 -12.75 -3.39
CA LEU A 198 -1.34 -13.79 -3.85
C LEU A 198 -0.31 -14.04 -2.75
N VAL A 199 -0.40 -15.18 -2.09
CA VAL A 199 0.47 -15.55 -0.97
C VAL A 199 1.56 -16.50 -1.48
N GLY A 200 2.81 -16.06 -1.43
CA GLY A 200 3.97 -16.89 -1.69
C GLY A 200 4.25 -17.83 -0.51
N THR A 201 4.24 -19.13 -0.76
CA THR A 201 4.53 -20.17 0.22
C THR A 201 5.68 -21.06 -0.26
N PRO A 202 6.32 -21.88 0.61
CA PRO A 202 7.31 -22.86 0.17
C PRO A 202 6.79 -23.88 -0.87
N ASN A 203 5.47 -24.06 -0.95
CA ASN A 203 4.82 -25.00 -1.86
C ASN A 203 4.31 -24.35 -3.16
N GLY A 204 4.52 -23.04 -3.32
CA GLY A 204 4.04 -22.25 -4.48
C GLY A 204 3.21 -21.05 -4.09
N VAL A 205 2.38 -20.56 -5.00
CA VAL A 205 1.54 -19.38 -4.79
C VAL A 205 0.10 -19.80 -4.52
N GLU A 206 -0.43 -19.38 -3.38
CA GLU A 206 -1.85 -19.51 -3.03
C GLU A 206 -2.60 -18.23 -3.38
N LEU A 207 -3.84 -18.38 -3.83
CA LEU A 207 -4.77 -17.28 -4.11
C LEU A 207 -5.82 -17.20 -3.01
N ARG A 208 -6.05 -16.00 -2.48
CA ARG A 208 -7.13 -15.65 -1.54
C ARG A 208 -8.05 -14.62 -2.20
N GLU A 209 -9.32 -15.00 -2.43
CA GLU A 209 -10.39 -14.18 -3.03
C GLU A 209 -11.54 -13.97 -2.06
#